data_0d8a9648d23a59c1a4d60012516f3ce7
#
_entry.id   0d8a9648d23a59c1a4d60012516f3ce7
#
_cell.length_a   1.000
_cell.length_b   1.000
_cell.length_c   1.000
_cell.angle_alpha   90.00
_cell.angle_beta   90.00
_cell.angle_gamma   90.00
#
_symmetry.space_group_name_H-M   'P 1'
#
loop_
_entity.id
_entity.type
_entity.pdbx_description
1 polymer ?
#
loop_
_entity_poly.entity_id
_entity_poly.type
_entity_poly.pdbx_seq_one_letter_code
_entity_poly.pdbx_strand_id
1 'polypeptide(L)'
;MTDRIREKLQILADAAKYDVSCSSSGSNRKNKNQGLGNTGNGICHSYTEDGRCVSLLKILFSNVCIFDCSYCVSRRSNDVKRAAFTVQEVVDLTINFYRRNYIEGLFLSSGIFKSADFTMERMLQVVKKLRLEENFNGYIHLKTIPGASQEIITEAGLYVDRMSINLEMPTEVGLKQFAPEKSHAEVQKDLGIVRDRLIQLMDERRVIQHVPKFVPAGQTTQMVVGAHQETDKDIILMADHHYKVYQLKRVYFSGYIPINEQEKMLPVVGSAPPLLRENRLYQSDWLMRFYGFDAQEIVNDQHPNLDLDIDPKLSWALRNPEHFPVDIQHADYRMILRVPGIGVQSAKKIVQARRFGQIHIDQLKRMGIAYNRAQHFIRCADTPKFKKEQQANQIRQHILQSGQSKYQKELSPQLGFGF
;
A
#
# COMPACT_ATOMS: atom_id res chain seq x y z
N MET A 1 28.85 11.51 11.89
CA MET A 1 28.56 10.16 11.31
C MET A 1 29.87 9.66 10.74
N THR A 2 30.37 8.52 11.23
CA THR A 2 31.62 7.92 10.72
C THR A 2 31.41 7.36 9.31
N ASP A 3 32.50 7.22 8.53
CA ASP A 3 32.39 6.69 7.15
C ASP A 3 31.81 5.28 7.13
N ARG A 4 32.12 4.46 8.13
CA ARG A 4 31.54 3.12 8.32
C ARG A 4 30.01 3.16 8.48
N ILE A 5 29.47 4.10 9.24
CA ILE A 5 28.01 4.22 9.43
C ILE A 5 27.36 4.72 8.14
N ARG A 6 28.04 5.60 7.39
CA ARG A 6 27.56 6.08 6.09
C ARG A 6 27.48 4.92 5.06
N GLU A 7 28.50 4.07 5.01
CA GLU A 7 28.50 2.89 4.13
C GLU A 7 27.38 1.91 4.50
N LYS A 8 27.21 1.59 5.80
CA LYS A 8 26.09 0.77 6.27
C LYS A 8 24.72 1.36 5.87
N LEU A 9 24.56 2.67 6.07
CA LEU A 9 23.32 3.37 5.74
C LEU A 9 23.03 3.26 4.24
N GLN A 10 24.01 3.42 3.38
CA GLN A 10 23.82 3.27 1.94
C GLN A 10 23.39 1.85 1.57
N ILE A 11 24.05 0.82 2.07
CA ILE A 11 23.72 -0.59 1.80
C ILE A 11 22.32 -0.94 2.30
N LEU A 12 21.99 -0.57 3.53
CA LEU A 12 20.76 -1.00 4.20
C LEU A 12 19.54 -0.16 3.81
N ALA A 13 19.72 1.08 3.40
CA ALA A 13 18.67 1.90 2.82
C ALA A 13 18.35 1.47 1.37
N ASP A 14 19.38 1.15 0.58
CA ASP A 14 19.19 0.63 -0.77
C ASP A 14 18.45 -0.72 -0.76
N ALA A 15 18.77 -1.61 0.16
CA ALA A 15 18.04 -2.86 0.33
C ALA A 15 16.59 -2.65 0.79
N ALA A 16 16.32 -1.62 1.60
CA ALA A 16 14.99 -1.31 2.11
C ALA A 16 14.03 -0.72 1.04
N LYS A 17 14.52 -0.25 -0.11
CA LYS A 17 13.66 0.35 -1.15
C LYS A 17 12.64 -0.61 -1.73
N TYR A 18 12.89 -1.91 -1.70
CA TYR A 18 11.98 -2.96 -2.17
C TYR A 18 10.81 -3.24 -1.21
N ASP A 19 10.90 -2.78 0.05
CA ASP A 19 9.77 -2.80 0.98
C ASP A 19 8.81 -1.67 0.65
N VAL A 20 7.56 -1.97 0.30
CA VAL A 20 6.55 -0.94 0.06
C VAL A 20 5.90 -0.54 1.38
N SER A 21 6.15 0.67 1.82
CA SER A 21 5.49 1.26 2.99
C SER A 21 4.94 2.65 2.69
N CYS A 22 5.30 3.19 1.54
CA CYS A 22 4.99 4.57 1.18
C CYS A 22 5.22 4.77 -0.32
N SER A 23 4.51 5.71 -0.91
CA SER A 23 4.84 6.21 -2.24
C SER A 23 6.20 6.91 -2.16
N SER A 24 7.22 6.38 -2.82
CA SER A 24 8.47 7.09 -2.99
C SER A 24 8.21 8.35 -3.80
N SER A 25 8.55 9.52 -3.27
CA SER A 25 8.62 10.72 -4.09
C SER A 25 9.77 10.51 -5.08
N GLY A 26 9.47 10.37 -6.37
CA GLY A 26 10.43 10.07 -7.44
C GLY A 26 11.44 11.17 -7.76
N SER A 27 11.97 11.87 -6.76
CA SER A 27 13.02 12.85 -6.94
C SER A 27 14.38 12.16 -6.90
N ASN A 28 14.93 11.84 -8.07
CA ASN A 28 16.27 11.27 -8.24
C ASN A 28 17.24 12.31 -8.84
N ARG A 29 17.36 13.47 -8.21
CA ARG A 29 18.38 14.45 -8.57
C ARG A 29 19.72 14.03 -7.98
N LYS A 30 20.61 13.50 -8.82
CA LYS A 30 22.04 13.34 -8.45
C LYS A 30 22.66 14.73 -8.32
N ASN A 31 23.20 15.05 -7.15
CA ASN A 31 23.98 16.27 -6.92
C ASN A 31 25.33 16.14 -7.68
N LYS A 32 25.36 16.56 -8.94
CA LYS A 32 26.56 16.49 -9.78
C LYS A 32 27.57 17.60 -9.49
N ASN A 33 27.19 18.68 -8.82
CA ASN A 33 27.95 19.93 -8.72
C ASN A 33 28.16 20.45 -7.29
N GLN A 34 28.09 19.59 -6.26
CA GLN A 34 28.25 19.97 -4.84
C GLN A 34 27.31 21.12 -4.37
N GLY A 35 26.21 21.37 -5.09
CA GLY A 35 25.19 22.34 -4.73
C GLY A 35 24.36 21.92 -3.51
N LEU A 36 23.50 22.82 -3.02
CA LEU A 36 22.59 22.57 -1.90
C LEU A 36 21.52 21.53 -2.29
N GLY A 37 21.25 20.61 -1.38
CA GLY A 37 20.25 19.56 -1.51
C GLY A 37 20.81 18.26 -2.12
N ASN A 38 20.51 17.17 -1.46
CA ASN A 38 20.75 15.80 -1.93
C ASN A 38 19.49 15.01 -1.63
N THR A 39 19.10 14.11 -2.55
CA THR A 39 18.12 13.08 -2.21
C THR A 39 18.79 12.17 -1.20
N GLY A 40 18.45 12.37 0.09
CA GLY A 40 19.07 11.62 1.19
C GLY A 40 18.75 10.14 1.07
N ASN A 41 19.77 9.31 1.11
CA ASN A 41 19.60 7.86 1.18
C ASN A 41 18.75 7.50 2.40
N GLY A 42 17.74 6.65 2.21
CA GLY A 42 16.93 6.09 3.28
C GLY A 42 15.75 6.96 3.74
N ILE A 43 15.48 8.11 3.15
CA ILE A 43 14.28 8.89 3.50
C ILE A 43 13.17 8.57 2.51
N CYS A 44 12.02 8.13 3.02
CA CYS A 44 10.81 7.90 2.25
C CYS A 44 9.65 8.74 2.78
N HIS A 45 8.60 8.88 1.97
CA HIS A 45 7.41 9.64 2.31
C HIS A 45 6.21 8.69 2.41
N SER A 46 5.51 8.70 3.54
CA SER A 46 4.28 7.95 3.77
C SER A 46 3.12 8.93 3.92
N TYR A 47 1.93 8.55 3.41
CA TYR A 47 0.73 9.34 3.58
C TYR A 47 -0.13 8.75 4.69
N THR A 48 -0.59 9.60 5.59
CA THR A 48 -1.57 9.27 6.62
C THR A 48 -2.98 9.23 6.01
N GLU A 49 -3.97 8.71 6.74
CA GLU A 49 -5.35 8.62 6.26
C GLU A 49 -5.99 10.00 5.97
N ASP A 50 -5.53 11.04 6.65
CA ASP A 50 -5.92 12.43 6.44
C ASP A 50 -5.18 13.12 5.28
N GLY A 51 -4.32 12.38 4.56
CA GLY A 51 -3.55 12.88 3.41
C GLY A 51 -2.27 13.63 3.75
N ARG A 52 -1.88 13.71 5.03
CA ARG A 52 -0.62 14.33 5.44
C ARG A 52 0.57 13.45 5.04
N CYS A 53 1.59 14.08 4.47
CA CYS A 53 2.84 13.41 4.13
C CYS A 53 3.76 13.37 5.36
N VAL A 54 4.27 12.18 5.70
CA VAL A 54 5.20 11.93 6.80
C VAL A 54 6.51 11.41 6.23
N SER A 55 7.62 12.08 6.54
CA SER A 55 8.96 11.65 6.14
C SER A 55 9.52 10.62 7.13
N LEU A 56 9.96 9.46 6.62
CA LEU A 56 10.46 8.36 7.44
C LEU A 56 11.90 7.99 7.07
N LEU A 57 12.73 7.73 8.07
CA LEU A 57 13.98 6.98 7.86
C LEU A 57 13.60 5.51 7.63
N LYS A 58 13.81 5.03 6.42
CA LYS A 58 13.48 3.66 6.01
C LYS A 58 14.76 2.87 5.81
N ILE A 59 15.01 1.94 6.72
CA ILE A 59 16.24 1.13 6.72
C ILE A 59 15.96 -0.32 7.10
N LEU A 60 16.85 -1.21 6.66
CA LEU A 60 17.00 -2.53 7.26
C LEU A 60 17.91 -2.45 8.48
N PHE A 61 17.57 -3.19 9.54
CA PHE A 61 18.49 -3.44 10.64
C PHE A 61 19.70 -4.27 10.15
N SER A 62 19.42 -5.28 9.32
CA SER A 62 20.42 -6.09 8.63
C SER A 62 19.88 -6.59 7.30
N ASN A 63 20.74 -6.68 6.26
CA ASN A 63 20.43 -7.40 5.03
C ASN A 63 21.05 -8.80 4.99
N VAL A 64 21.66 -9.25 6.10
CA VAL A 64 22.00 -10.67 6.26
C VAL A 64 20.71 -11.44 6.50
N CYS A 65 20.46 -12.49 5.71
CA CYS A 65 19.27 -13.30 5.82
C CYS A 65 19.60 -14.78 5.72
N ILE A 66 18.93 -15.61 6.53
CA ILE A 66 19.05 -17.07 6.47
C ILE A 66 18.07 -17.68 5.48
N PHE A 67 17.07 -16.92 5.00
CA PHE A 67 16.09 -17.34 4.01
C PHE A 67 16.57 -17.10 2.59
N ASP A 68 16.04 -17.89 1.66
CA ASP A 68 16.42 -17.81 0.25
C ASP A 68 15.24 -17.47 -0.67
N CYS A 69 14.44 -16.49 -0.28
CA CYS A 69 13.27 -16.04 -1.07
C CYS A 69 13.72 -15.54 -2.45
N SER A 70 13.30 -16.19 -3.53
CA SER A 70 13.76 -15.97 -4.90
C SER A 70 13.59 -14.53 -5.40
N TYR A 71 12.55 -13.83 -4.94
CA TYR A 71 12.26 -12.43 -5.31
C TYR A 71 13.05 -11.38 -4.50
N CYS A 72 13.81 -11.80 -3.48
CA CYS A 72 14.42 -10.86 -2.53
C CYS A 72 15.88 -10.56 -2.87
N VAL A 73 16.26 -9.28 -2.91
CA VAL A 73 17.64 -8.87 -3.10
C VAL A 73 18.57 -9.36 -1.97
N SER A 74 18.04 -9.47 -0.76
CA SER A 74 18.77 -9.88 0.45
C SER A 74 18.75 -11.39 0.70
N ARG A 75 18.29 -12.21 -0.27
CA ARG A 75 18.28 -13.68 -0.13
C ARG A 75 19.69 -14.21 0.17
N ARG A 76 19.75 -15.35 0.87
CA ARG A 76 21.01 -15.96 1.30
C ARG A 76 22.02 -16.20 0.15
N SER A 77 21.51 -16.69 -0.99
CA SER A 77 22.34 -17.09 -2.14
C SER A 77 22.83 -15.91 -3.01
N ASN A 78 22.28 -14.68 -2.84
CA ASN A 78 22.75 -13.53 -3.61
C ASN A 78 24.09 -13.02 -3.10
N ASP A 79 25.03 -12.79 -4.02
CA ASP A 79 26.31 -12.14 -3.75
C ASP A 79 26.16 -10.61 -3.72
N VAL A 80 25.68 -10.09 -2.58
CA VAL A 80 25.51 -8.65 -2.35
C VAL A 80 26.28 -8.23 -1.10
N LYS A 81 26.70 -6.97 -1.06
CA LYS A 81 27.34 -6.42 0.15
C LYS A 81 26.41 -6.56 1.34
N ARG A 82 26.90 -7.20 2.41
CA ARG A 82 26.16 -7.44 3.64
C ARG A 82 26.57 -6.44 4.73
N ALA A 83 25.57 -5.93 5.43
CA ALA A 83 25.77 -5.04 6.57
C ALA A 83 24.74 -5.33 7.67
N ALA A 84 25.08 -4.96 8.89
CA ALA A 84 24.17 -4.95 10.02
C ALA A 84 24.49 -3.74 10.91
N PHE A 85 23.46 -3.06 11.35
CA PHE A 85 23.58 -2.06 12.40
C PHE A 85 23.64 -2.71 13.77
N THR A 86 24.24 -2.01 14.72
CA THR A 86 23.99 -2.25 16.15
C THR A 86 22.70 -1.52 16.56
N VAL A 87 22.12 -1.92 17.69
CA VAL A 87 20.95 -1.24 18.26
C VAL A 87 21.22 0.25 18.43
N GLN A 88 22.39 0.60 18.99
CA GLN A 88 22.76 1.99 19.24
C GLN A 88 22.95 2.79 17.95
N GLU A 89 23.55 2.21 16.91
CA GLU A 89 23.70 2.89 15.61
C GLU A 89 22.35 3.28 15.01
N VAL A 90 21.30 2.42 15.09
CA VAL A 90 19.97 2.77 14.61
C VAL A 90 19.31 3.87 15.44
N VAL A 91 19.46 3.81 16.77
CA VAL A 91 18.95 4.84 17.69
C VAL A 91 19.60 6.18 17.36
N ASP A 92 20.94 6.23 17.32
CA ASP A 92 21.70 7.45 17.04
C ASP A 92 21.35 8.06 15.68
N LEU A 93 21.23 7.23 14.63
CA LEU A 93 20.81 7.68 13.31
C LEU A 93 19.41 8.29 13.33
N THR A 94 18.45 7.62 13.97
CA THR A 94 17.06 8.08 14.05
C THR A 94 16.98 9.41 14.77
N ILE A 95 17.59 9.54 15.93
CA ILE A 95 17.58 10.75 16.75
C ILE A 95 18.30 11.91 16.04
N ASN A 96 19.47 11.65 15.44
CA ASN A 96 20.19 12.68 14.71
C ASN A 96 19.42 13.20 13.49
N PHE A 97 18.74 12.33 12.74
CA PHE A 97 17.94 12.74 11.58
C PHE A 97 16.67 13.48 12.01
N TYR A 98 16.05 13.04 13.10
CA TYR A 98 14.88 13.71 13.67
C TYR A 98 15.22 15.13 14.19
N ARG A 99 16.30 15.27 14.98
CA ARG A 99 16.76 16.58 15.50
C ARG A 99 17.10 17.58 14.41
N ARG A 100 17.50 17.09 13.22
CA ARG A 100 17.77 17.92 12.04
C ARG A 100 16.55 18.16 11.14
N ASN A 101 15.38 17.74 11.58
CA ASN A 101 14.12 17.83 10.82
C ASN A 101 14.14 17.13 9.43
N TYR A 102 14.97 16.10 9.26
CA TYR A 102 15.01 15.33 8.03
C TYR A 102 13.89 14.29 7.98
N ILE A 103 13.45 13.80 9.13
CA ILE A 103 12.42 12.76 9.27
C ILE A 103 11.47 13.10 10.42
N GLU A 104 10.27 12.56 10.32
CA GLU A 104 9.24 12.57 11.36
C GLU A 104 9.08 11.20 12.05
N GLY A 105 9.74 10.17 11.49
CA GLY A 105 9.64 8.83 12.05
C GLY A 105 10.64 7.84 11.47
N LEU A 106 10.52 6.59 11.93
CA LEU A 106 11.35 5.45 11.56
C LEU A 106 10.47 4.36 10.93
N PHE A 107 10.90 3.81 9.79
CA PHE A 107 10.46 2.52 9.28
C PHE A 107 11.62 1.53 9.40
N LEU A 108 11.46 0.52 10.27
CA LEU A 108 12.49 -0.47 10.53
C LEU A 108 12.04 -1.85 10.07
N SER A 109 12.82 -2.45 9.19
CA SER A 109 12.71 -3.84 8.78
C SER A 109 14.04 -4.57 8.94
N SER A 110 14.10 -5.86 8.61
CA SER A 110 15.36 -6.63 8.66
C SER A 110 15.28 -7.87 7.78
N GLY A 111 16.39 -8.32 7.23
CA GLY A 111 16.62 -9.72 6.93
C GLY A 111 16.64 -10.53 8.22
N ILE A 112 16.30 -11.81 8.16
CA ILE A 112 16.29 -12.72 9.32
C ILE A 112 17.69 -13.29 9.50
N PHE A 113 18.34 -12.94 10.60
CA PHE A 113 19.67 -13.45 10.90
C PHE A 113 19.67 -14.24 12.22
N LYS A 114 20.33 -15.39 12.24
CA LYS A 114 20.32 -16.41 13.29
C LYS A 114 18.94 -17.07 13.47
N SER A 115 17.94 -16.36 14.00
CA SER A 115 16.56 -16.82 14.17
C SER A 115 15.58 -15.67 14.09
N ALA A 116 14.26 -15.98 14.00
CA ALA A 116 13.21 -14.99 14.01
C ALA A 116 13.19 -14.20 15.33
N ASP A 117 13.23 -14.91 16.46
CA ASP A 117 13.23 -14.30 17.79
C ASP A 117 14.45 -13.41 18.00
N PHE A 118 15.65 -13.90 17.70
CA PHE A 118 16.86 -13.11 17.86
C PHE A 118 16.82 -11.80 17.05
N THR A 119 16.32 -11.88 15.81
CA THR A 119 16.19 -10.71 14.95
C THR A 119 15.15 -9.73 15.51
N MET A 120 14.00 -10.25 15.90
CA MET A 120 12.89 -9.44 16.43
C MET A 120 13.24 -8.79 17.77
N GLU A 121 13.97 -9.48 18.66
CA GLU A 121 14.49 -8.92 19.92
C GLU A 121 15.41 -7.72 19.68
N ARG A 122 16.31 -7.80 18.69
CA ARG A 122 17.18 -6.66 18.35
C ARG A 122 16.39 -5.45 17.88
N MET A 123 15.37 -5.69 17.06
CA MET A 123 14.49 -4.61 16.60
C MET A 123 13.64 -4.05 17.74
N LEU A 124 13.16 -4.91 18.65
CA LEU A 124 12.46 -4.51 19.87
C LEU A 124 13.35 -3.63 20.76
N GLN A 125 14.63 -4.00 20.96
CA GLN A 125 15.57 -3.17 21.72
C GLN A 125 15.74 -1.78 21.13
N VAL A 126 15.76 -1.63 19.79
CA VAL A 126 15.81 -0.32 19.12
C VAL A 126 14.60 0.52 19.52
N VAL A 127 13.39 0.00 19.36
CA VAL A 127 12.18 0.77 19.61
C VAL A 127 11.97 1.08 21.09
N LYS A 128 12.37 0.17 21.99
CA LYS A 128 12.39 0.43 23.45
C LYS A 128 13.35 1.56 23.80
N LYS A 129 14.59 1.53 23.32
CA LYS A 129 15.55 2.61 23.56
C LYS A 129 15.05 3.95 23.03
N LEU A 130 14.50 3.98 21.81
CA LEU A 130 13.93 5.20 21.25
C LEU A 130 12.82 5.76 22.15
N ARG A 131 11.90 4.92 22.65
CA ARG A 131 10.76 5.38 23.47
C ARG A 131 11.16 5.71 24.91
N LEU A 132 11.97 4.86 25.56
CA LEU A 132 12.20 4.92 26.99
C LEU A 132 13.46 5.73 27.36
N GLU A 133 14.52 5.65 26.54
CA GLU A 133 15.79 6.35 26.84
C GLU A 133 15.85 7.71 26.13
N GLU A 134 15.48 7.77 24.85
CA GLU A 134 15.55 8.99 24.04
C GLU A 134 14.25 9.83 24.05
N ASN A 135 13.18 9.36 24.68
CA ASN A 135 11.86 9.99 24.71
C ASN A 135 11.34 10.37 23.29
N PHE A 136 11.64 9.52 22.31
CA PHE A 136 11.27 9.74 20.93
C PHE A 136 9.76 9.56 20.72
N ASN A 137 9.05 10.64 20.40
CA ASN A 137 7.61 10.66 20.15
C ASN A 137 7.23 10.64 18.65
N GLY A 138 8.22 10.52 17.74
CA GLY A 138 8.00 10.38 16.33
C GLY A 138 7.34 9.05 15.96
N TYR A 139 6.83 8.95 14.72
CA TYR A 139 6.16 7.75 14.22
C TYR A 139 7.14 6.58 14.07
N ILE A 140 6.76 5.39 14.54
CA ILE A 140 7.53 4.17 14.35
C ILE A 140 6.69 3.10 13.66
N HIS A 141 7.14 2.68 12.47
CA HIS A 141 6.60 1.52 11.76
C HIS A 141 7.62 0.39 11.84
N LEU A 142 7.23 -0.72 12.47
CA LEU A 142 8.06 -1.90 12.61
C LEU A 142 7.56 -3.02 11.71
N LYS A 143 8.44 -3.59 10.89
CA LYS A 143 8.13 -4.80 10.12
C LYS A 143 8.46 -6.01 10.99
N THR A 144 7.44 -6.69 11.44
CA THR A 144 7.54 -7.87 12.29
C THR A 144 8.18 -9.03 11.53
N ILE A 145 9.00 -9.80 12.20
CA ILE A 145 9.62 -10.99 11.64
C ILE A 145 8.66 -12.15 11.79
N PRO A 146 8.22 -12.80 10.68
CA PRO A 146 7.35 -13.96 10.74
C PRO A 146 7.96 -15.09 11.58
N GLY A 147 7.14 -15.73 12.42
CA GLY A 147 7.57 -16.81 13.30
C GLY A 147 8.30 -16.38 14.57
N ALA A 148 8.33 -15.07 14.88
CA ALA A 148 8.79 -14.60 16.19
C ALA A 148 7.78 -14.98 17.29
N SER A 149 8.26 -15.15 18.53
CA SER A 149 7.40 -15.52 19.65
C SER A 149 6.34 -14.46 19.95
N GLN A 150 5.18 -14.92 20.43
CA GLN A 150 4.03 -14.07 20.75
C GLN A 150 4.39 -12.97 21.76
N GLU A 151 5.24 -13.29 22.73
CA GLU A 151 5.70 -12.39 23.78
C GLU A 151 6.43 -11.19 23.17
N ILE A 152 7.37 -11.46 22.27
CA ILE A 152 8.17 -10.40 21.62
C ILE A 152 7.31 -9.54 20.72
N ILE A 153 6.39 -10.15 19.94
CA ILE A 153 5.46 -9.42 19.07
C ILE A 153 4.54 -8.51 19.90
N THR A 154 3.99 -9.05 21.00
CA THR A 154 3.08 -8.30 21.87
C THR A 154 3.82 -7.17 22.58
N GLU A 155 5.03 -7.42 23.08
CA GLU A 155 5.84 -6.37 23.71
C GLU A 155 6.18 -5.27 22.70
N ALA A 156 6.60 -5.62 21.48
CA ALA A 156 6.93 -4.63 20.45
C ALA A 156 5.76 -3.71 20.12
N GLY A 157 4.52 -4.25 20.10
CA GLY A 157 3.31 -3.48 19.82
C GLY A 157 3.04 -2.34 20.82
N LEU A 158 3.62 -2.37 22.02
CA LEU A 158 3.50 -1.29 23.02
C LEU A 158 4.37 -0.07 22.67
N TYR A 159 5.43 -0.24 21.86
CA TYR A 159 6.42 0.81 21.58
C TYR A 159 6.33 1.35 20.14
N VAL A 160 5.50 0.76 19.28
CA VAL A 160 5.42 1.16 17.88
C VAL A 160 4.02 1.68 17.53
N ASP A 161 3.93 2.52 16.50
CA ASP A 161 2.65 3.04 16.02
C ASP A 161 1.98 2.09 15.05
N ARG A 162 2.77 1.40 14.21
CA ARG A 162 2.29 0.43 13.23
C ARG A 162 3.18 -0.79 13.17
N MET A 163 2.54 -1.95 13.01
CA MET A 163 3.23 -3.20 12.67
C MET A 163 2.82 -3.67 11.27
N SER A 164 3.76 -4.32 10.57
CA SER A 164 3.45 -4.98 9.31
C SER A 164 4.11 -6.34 9.23
N ILE A 165 3.38 -7.30 8.67
CA ILE A 165 3.87 -8.65 8.41
C ILE A 165 3.51 -8.98 6.97
N ASN A 166 4.49 -9.32 6.16
CA ASN A 166 4.26 -9.55 4.74
C ASN A 166 3.68 -10.92 4.47
N LEU A 167 2.60 -10.96 3.69
CA LEU A 167 2.06 -12.19 3.07
C LEU A 167 2.94 -12.69 1.93
N GLU A 168 3.63 -11.78 1.26
CA GLU A 168 4.50 -11.96 0.10
C GLU A 168 3.73 -12.40 -1.15
N MET A 169 3.21 -13.62 -1.20
CA MET A 169 2.45 -14.14 -2.34
C MET A 169 0.97 -14.30 -1.98
N PRO A 170 0.04 -14.13 -2.93
CA PRO A 170 -1.39 -14.27 -2.66
C PRO A 170 -1.83 -15.73 -2.50
N THR A 171 -1.03 -16.70 -2.97
CA THR A 171 -1.33 -18.14 -2.91
C THR A 171 -0.25 -18.89 -2.15
N GLU A 172 -0.65 -19.96 -1.43
CA GLU A 172 0.30 -20.82 -0.73
C GLU A 172 1.25 -21.54 -1.70
N VAL A 173 0.75 -21.90 -2.89
CA VAL A 173 1.57 -22.50 -3.95
C VAL A 173 2.69 -21.55 -4.38
N GLY A 174 2.34 -20.30 -4.68
CA GLY A 174 3.32 -19.28 -5.04
C GLY A 174 4.29 -18.99 -3.88
N LEU A 175 3.79 -18.96 -2.64
CA LEU A 175 4.65 -18.73 -1.48
C LEU A 175 5.67 -19.86 -1.30
N LYS A 176 5.25 -21.11 -1.37
CA LYS A 176 6.15 -22.28 -1.27
C LYS A 176 7.17 -22.34 -2.38
N GLN A 177 6.79 -21.92 -3.58
CA GLN A 177 7.68 -21.88 -4.73
C GLN A 177 8.79 -20.84 -4.61
N PHE A 178 8.46 -19.63 -4.14
CA PHE A 178 9.39 -18.48 -4.16
C PHE A 178 9.95 -18.09 -2.78
N ALA A 179 9.37 -18.60 -1.70
CA ALA A 179 9.82 -18.39 -0.32
C ALA A 179 9.54 -19.65 0.52
N PRO A 180 10.20 -20.78 0.24
CA PRO A 180 9.89 -22.10 0.82
C PRO A 180 9.98 -22.12 2.35
N GLU A 181 10.79 -21.25 2.94
CA GLU A 181 10.93 -21.13 4.41
C GLU A 181 9.79 -20.33 5.07
N LYS A 182 8.86 -19.77 4.29
CA LYS A 182 7.70 -19.01 4.79
C LYS A 182 6.41 -19.83 4.70
N SER A 183 5.44 -19.46 5.52
CA SER A 183 4.12 -20.07 5.56
C SER A 183 3.06 -18.99 5.81
N HIS A 184 1.94 -19.03 5.06
CA HIS A 184 0.79 -18.18 5.35
C HIS A 184 0.22 -18.46 6.75
N ALA A 185 0.26 -19.70 7.22
CA ALA A 185 -0.22 -20.05 8.55
C ALA A 185 0.55 -19.31 9.66
N GLU A 186 1.88 -19.18 9.54
CA GLU A 186 2.69 -18.40 10.49
C GLU A 186 2.36 -16.91 10.42
N VAL A 187 2.31 -16.34 9.22
CA VAL A 187 1.95 -14.93 9.04
C VAL A 187 0.56 -14.63 9.59
N GLN A 188 -0.41 -15.51 9.34
CA GLN A 188 -1.78 -15.38 9.84
C GLN A 188 -1.87 -15.51 11.35
N LYS A 189 -1.08 -16.41 11.95
CA LYS A 189 -0.96 -16.54 13.41
C LYS A 189 -0.47 -15.23 14.02
N ASP A 190 0.60 -14.67 13.48
CA ASP A 190 1.20 -13.42 13.99
C ASP A 190 0.26 -12.22 13.81
N LEU A 191 -0.44 -12.11 12.66
CA LEU A 191 -1.50 -11.12 12.45
C LEU A 191 -2.65 -11.29 13.44
N GLY A 192 -2.99 -12.54 13.78
CA GLY A 192 -3.98 -12.90 14.79
C GLY A 192 -3.61 -12.40 16.18
N ILE A 193 -2.35 -12.60 16.60
CA ILE A 193 -1.81 -12.11 17.89
C ILE A 193 -2.04 -10.59 18.02
N VAL A 194 -1.67 -9.83 17.00
CA VAL A 194 -1.81 -8.37 17.01
C VAL A 194 -3.30 -7.97 17.04
N ARG A 195 -4.15 -8.62 16.24
CA ARG A 195 -5.62 -8.38 16.23
C ARG A 195 -6.24 -8.65 17.59
N ASP A 196 -5.96 -9.80 18.18
CA ASP A 196 -6.59 -10.23 19.42
C ASP A 196 -6.18 -9.31 20.58
N ARG A 197 -4.92 -8.88 20.61
CA ARG A 197 -4.47 -7.88 21.59
C ARG A 197 -5.12 -6.52 21.37
N LEU A 198 -5.32 -6.08 20.12
CA LEU A 198 -6.05 -4.83 19.83
C LEU A 198 -7.50 -4.91 20.32
N ILE A 199 -8.19 -6.02 20.06
CA ILE A 199 -9.57 -6.23 20.52
C ILE A 199 -9.62 -6.21 22.05
N GLN A 200 -8.78 -6.98 22.71
CA GLN A 200 -8.69 -7.04 24.18
C GLN A 200 -8.52 -5.63 24.78
N LEU A 201 -7.57 -4.85 24.26
CA LEU A 201 -7.32 -3.49 24.77
C LEU A 201 -8.45 -2.50 24.44
N MET A 202 -9.21 -2.73 23.36
CA MET A 202 -10.44 -1.95 23.10
C MET A 202 -11.51 -2.24 24.14
N ASP A 203 -11.65 -3.49 24.56
CA ASP A 203 -12.62 -3.87 25.61
C ASP A 203 -12.16 -3.39 26.99
N GLU A 204 -10.87 -3.53 27.30
CA GLU A 204 -10.29 -2.99 28.55
C GLU A 204 -10.51 -1.48 28.70
N ARG A 205 -10.41 -0.69 27.60
CA ARG A 205 -10.66 0.77 27.60
C ARG A 205 -12.09 1.17 27.97
N ARG A 206 -13.05 0.28 27.87
CA ARG A 206 -14.43 0.54 28.29
C ARG A 206 -14.58 0.56 29.82
N VAL A 207 -13.64 -0.07 30.51
CA VAL A 207 -13.68 -0.28 31.96
C VAL A 207 -12.51 0.43 32.67
N ILE A 208 -11.34 0.46 32.04
CA ILE A 208 -10.09 0.99 32.63
C ILE A 208 -9.73 2.31 31.95
N GLN A 209 -9.52 3.35 32.76
CA GLN A 209 -9.25 4.71 32.26
C GLN A 209 -7.86 4.87 31.60
N HIS A 210 -6.86 4.10 32.04
CA HIS A 210 -5.48 4.19 31.56
C HIS A 210 -4.97 2.86 30.99
N VAL A 211 -5.47 2.52 29.78
CA VAL A 211 -4.96 1.36 29.04
C VAL A 211 -3.80 1.78 28.13
N PRO A 212 -2.69 1.03 28.10
CA PRO A 212 -1.55 1.37 27.27
C PRO A 212 -1.93 1.43 25.79
N LYS A 213 -1.26 2.30 25.03
CA LYS A 213 -1.37 2.33 23.57
C LYS A 213 -0.68 1.08 23.01
N PHE A 214 -1.34 0.45 22.07
CA PHE A 214 -0.81 -0.71 21.36
C PHE A 214 -1.10 -0.52 19.88
N VAL A 215 -0.07 -0.47 19.06
CA VAL A 215 -0.13 -0.32 17.60
C VAL A 215 -1.25 0.65 17.17
N PRO A 216 -1.25 1.93 17.61
CA PRO A 216 -2.39 2.84 17.42
C PRO A 216 -2.73 3.12 15.95
N ALA A 217 -1.77 3.00 15.02
CA ALA A 217 -2.01 3.08 13.58
C ALA A 217 -2.32 1.70 12.94
N GLY A 218 -2.50 0.66 13.77
CA GLY A 218 -2.93 -0.68 13.36
C GLY A 218 -1.86 -1.47 12.61
N GLN A 219 -2.29 -2.57 12.02
CA GLN A 219 -1.42 -3.48 11.28
C GLN A 219 -1.67 -3.44 9.77
N THR A 220 -0.64 -3.80 9.00
CA THR A 220 -0.67 -3.81 7.53
C THR A 220 0.07 -5.04 7.00
N THR A 221 -0.14 -5.34 5.73
CA THR A 221 0.61 -6.39 5.02
C THR A 221 1.03 -5.92 3.64
N GLN A 222 1.88 -6.70 2.98
CA GLN A 222 2.34 -6.48 1.62
C GLN A 222 2.30 -7.79 0.84
N MET A 223 1.90 -7.70 -0.44
CA MET A 223 2.00 -8.77 -1.43
C MET A 223 2.84 -8.33 -2.62
N VAL A 224 3.65 -9.24 -3.16
CA VAL A 224 4.41 -9.06 -4.41
C VAL A 224 3.49 -9.42 -5.57
N VAL A 225 3.42 -8.59 -6.59
CA VAL A 225 2.52 -8.73 -7.73
C VAL A 225 3.32 -9.00 -9.01
N GLY A 226 2.93 -10.03 -9.76
CA GLY A 226 3.53 -10.34 -11.05
C GLY A 226 4.87 -11.08 -10.96
N ALA A 227 5.20 -11.64 -9.81
CA ALA A 227 6.29 -12.61 -9.69
C ALA A 227 5.85 -14.02 -10.12
N HIS A 228 4.56 -14.33 -10.03
CA HIS A 228 3.95 -15.61 -10.38
C HIS A 228 2.71 -15.39 -11.26
N GLN A 229 2.08 -16.47 -11.73
CA GLN A 229 0.88 -16.44 -12.58
C GLN A 229 -0.44 -16.36 -11.76
N GLU A 230 -0.39 -15.66 -10.60
CA GLU A 230 -1.60 -15.39 -9.82
C GLU A 230 -2.57 -14.47 -10.57
N THR A 231 -3.86 -14.70 -10.39
CA THR A 231 -4.90 -13.81 -10.89
C THR A 231 -5.12 -12.59 -9.98
N ASP A 232 -5.68 -11.51 -10.50
CA ASP A 232 -6.08 -10.38 -9.65
C ASP A 232 -7.18 -10.78 -8.65
N LYS A 233 -7.99 -11.80 -8.99
CA LYS A 233 -8.96 -12.40 -8.09
C LYS A 233 -8.30 -13.00 -6.86
N ASP A 234 -7.21 -13.76 -7.01
CA ASP A 234 -6.48 -14.35 -5.89
C ASP A 234 -5.96 -13.24 -4.95
N ILE A 235 -5.40 -12.17 -5.53
CA ILE A 235 -4.86 -11.03 -4.78
C ILE A 235 -5.97 -10.28 -4.03
N ILE A 236 -7.07 -9.94 -4.72
CA ILE A 236 -8.16 -9.12 -4.16
C ILE A 236 -8.94 -9.90 -3.10
N LEU A 237 -9.22 -11.19 -3.32
CA LEU A 237 -9.90 -12.02 -2.32
C LEU A 237 -9.02 -12.25 -1.09
N MET A 238 -7.72 -12.44 -1.25
CA MET A 238 -6.77 -12.51 -0.14
C MET A 238 -6.75 -11.21 0.66
N ALA A 239 -6.73 -10.05 -0.02
CA ALA A 239 -6.78 -8.76 0.64
C ALA A 239 -8.10 -8.54 1.41
N ASP A 240 -9.24 -8.85 0.81
CA ASP A 240 -10.57 -8.75 1.43
C ASP A 240 -10.68 -9.63 2.68
N HIS A 241 -10.23 -10.88 2.58
CA HIS A 241 -10.16 -11.80 3.72
C HIS A 241 -9.36 -11.20 4.89
N HIS A 242 -8.18 -10.64 4.60
CA HIS A 242 -7.33 -10.07 5.63
C HIS A 242 -7.88 -8.79 6.25
N TYR A 243 -8.59 -7.96 5.48
CA TYR A 243 -9.34 -6.83 6.03
C TYR A 243 -10.43 -7.27 7.01
N LYS A 244 -11.20 -8.29 6.64
CA LYS A 244 -12.34 -8.77 7.43
C LYS A 244 -11.89 -9.55 8.68
N VAL A 245 -10.93 -10.46 8.52
CA VAL A 245 -10.52 -11.39 9.58
C VAL A 245 -9.47 -10.76 10.51
N TYR A 246 -8.44 -10.10 9.97
CA TYR A 246 -7.33 -9.58 10.78
C TYR A 246 -7.41 -8.07 11.03
N GLN A 247 -8.48 -7.40 10.60
CA GLN A 247 -8.70 -5.96 10.78
C GLN A 247 -7.53 -5.11 10.29
N LEU A 248 -6.93 -5.50 9.16
CA LEU A 248 -5.83 -4.75 8.58
C LEU A 248 -6.27 -3.33 8.22
N LYS A 249 -5.38 -2.38 8.39
CA LYS A 249 -5.59 -0.99 7.95
C LYS A 249 -5.28 -0.82 6.46
N ARG A 250 -4.32 -1.59 5.92
CA ARG A 250 -3.94 -1.55 4.51
C ARG A 250 -3.24 -2.82 4.06
N VAL A 251 -3.51 -3.21 2.83
CA VAL A 251 -2.71 -4.15 2.06
C VAL A 251 -1.89 -3.35 1.05
N TYR A 252 -0.59 -3.57 1.00
CA TYR A 252 0.30 -2.98 0.01
C TYR A 252 0.54 -3.97 -1.12
N PHE A 253 0.47 -3.48 -2.35
CA PHE A 253 0.81 -4.23 -3.55
C PHE A 253 2.15 -3.70 -4.07
N SER A 254 3.06 -4.61 -4.37
CA SER A 254 4.39 -4.28 -4.90
C SER A 254 4.62 -5.00 -6.22
N GLY A 255 4.63 -4.28 -7.32
CA GLY A 255 5.01 -4.84 -8.61
C GLY A 255 6.41 -5.44 -8.52
N TYR A 256 6.55 -6.71 -8.89
CA TYR A 256 7.85 -7.37 -8.87
C TYR A 256 8.84 -6.67 -9.81
N ILE A 257 10.02 -6.37 -9.29
CA ILE A 257 11.14 -5.84 -10.05
C ILE A 257 12.11 -7.00 -10.31
N PRO A 258 12.33 -7.41 -11.56
CA PRO A 258 13.24 -8.50 -11.88
C PRO A 258 14.70 -8.13 -11.57
N ILE A 259 15.26 -8.78 -10.56
CA ILE A 259 16.62 -8.53 -10.06
C ILE A 259 17.52 -9.78 -10.04
N ASN A 260 16.93 -10.97 -10.16
CA ASN A 260 17.66 -12.24 -10.06
C ASN A 260 17.73 -12.93 -11.43
N GLU A 261 18.89 -12.89 -12.08
CA GLU A 261 19.12 -13.49 -13.39
C GLU A 261 19.07 -15.03 -13.37
N GLN A 262 19.35 -15.64 -12.21
CA GLN A 262 19.45 -17.10 -12.07
C GLN A 262 18.10 -17.79 -11.90
N GLU A 263 17.03 -17.02 -11.63
CA GLU A 263 15.70 -17.58 -11.36
C GLU A 263 14.85 -17.65 -12.63
N LYS A 264 14.86 -18.81 -13.28
CA LYS A 264 14.14 -19.07 -14.54
C LYS A 264 12.60 -18.97 -14.41
N MET A 265 12.06 -19.09 -13.22
CA MET A 265 10.62 -19.08 -12.96
C MET A 265 10.07 -17.67 -12.65
N LEU A 266 10.93 -16.70 -12.44
CA LEU A 266 10.60 -15.30 -12.27
C LEU A 266 10.71 -14.55 -13.62
N PRO A 267 10.00 -13.42 -13.78
CA PRO A 267 10.16 -12.55 -14.94
C PRO A 267 11.63 -12.19 -15.18
N VAL A 268 12.02 -12.15 -16.47
CA VAL A 268 13.40 -11.93 -16.89
C VAL A 268 13.89 -10.54 -16.46
N VAL A 269 15.15 -10.46 -16.00
CA VAL A 269 15.79 -9.18 -15.66
C VAL A 269 15.75 -8.23 -16.84
N GLY A 270 15.33 -6.99 -16.59
CA GLY A 270 15.11 -5.96 -17.62
C GLY A 270 13.66 -5.89 -18.11
N SER A 271 12.78 -6.86 -17.79
CA SER A 271 11.34 -6.68 -18.02
C SER A 271 10.75 -5.60 -17.12
N ALA A 272 9.78 -4.86 -17.67
CA ALA A 272 9.14 -3.78 -16.93
C ALA A 272 8.31 -4.32 -15.75
N PRO A 273 8.40 -3.72 -14.54
CA PRO A 273 7.51 -4.06 -13.44
C PRO A 273 6.04 -3.83 -13.83
N PRO A 274 5.09 -4.62 -13.32
CA PRO A 274 3.68 -4.53 -13.67
C PRO A 274 2.97 -3.34 -12.98
N LEU A 275 3.51 -2.13 -13.14
CA LEU A 275 3.04 -0.92 -12.45
C LEU A 275 1.58 -0.57 -12.74
N LEU A 276 1.11 -0.83 -13.95
CA LEU A 276 -0.29 -0.57 -14.31
C LEU A 276 -1.22 -1.54 -13.58
N ARG A 277 -0.85 -2.83 -13.48
CA ARG A 277 -1.59 -3.84 -12.72
C ARG A 277 -1.60 -3.49 -11.22
N GLU A 278 -0.45 -3.10 -10.67
CA GLU A 278 -0.33 -2.59 -9.29
C GLU A 278 -1.28 -1.41 -9.03
N ASN A 279 -1.31 -0.44 -9.94
CA ASN A 279 -2.22 0.71 -9.84
C ASN A 279 -3.70 0.28 -9.87
N ARG A 280 -4.10 -0.67 -10.73
CA ARG A 280 -5.46 -1.21 -10.77
C ARG A 280 -5.84 -1.94 -9.47
N LEU A 281 -4.91 -2.67 -8.88
CA LEU A 281 -5.11 -3.32 -7.58
C LEU A 281 -5.33 -2.28 -6.47
N TYR A 282 -4.54 -1.20 -6.42
CA TYR A 282 -4.79 -0.11 -5.48
C TYR A 282 -6.14 0.58 -5.70
N GLN A 283 -6.58 0.76 -6.95
CA GLN A 283 -7.90 1.29 -7.24
C GLN A 283 -9.01 0.34 -6.75
N SER A 284 -8.84 -0.97 -6.91
CA SER A 284 -9.77 -1.99 -6.39
C SER A 284 -9.82 -1.99 -4.86
N ASP A 285 -8.66 -1.89 -4.20
CA ASP A 285 -8.55 -1.73 -2.75
C ASP A 285 -9.35 -0.51 -2.24
N TRP A 286 -9.27 0.61 -2.95
CA TRP A 286 -10.05 1.81 -2.63
C TRP A 286 -11.55 1.59 -2.80
N LEU A 287 -11.98 0.86 -3.82
CA LEU A 287 -13.40 0.54 -4.03
C LEU A 287 -13.95 -0.29 -2.87
N MET A 288 -13.21 -1.29 -2.38
CA MET A 288 -13.61 -2.11 -1.24
C MET A 288 -13.68 -1.28 0.04
N ARG A 289 -12.63 -0.53 0.36
CA ARG A 289 -12.53 0.15 1.65
C ARG A 289 -13.39 1.41 1.80
N PHE A 290 -13.61 2.14 0.71
CA PHE A 290 -14.25 3.47 0.78
C PHE A 290 -15.52 3.61 -0.03
N TYR A 291 -15.78 2.72 -0.99
CA TYR A 291 -16.95 2.81 -1.88
C TYR A 291 -17.97 1.71 -1.64
N GLY A 292 -17.68 0.77 -0.73
CA GLY A 292 -18.60 -0.30 -0.35
C GLY A 292 -18.82 -1.32 -1.47
N PHE A 293 -17.79 -1.60 -2.27
CA PHE A 293 -17.79 -2.72 -3.20
C PHE A 293 -17.35 -3.99 -2.49
N ASP A 294 -18.01 -5.09 -2.78
CA ASP A 294 -17.51 -6.40 -2.42
C ASP A 294 -16.43 -6.86 -3.41
N ALA A 295 -15.48 -7.65 -2.94
CA ALA A 295 -14.38 -8.15 -3.77
C ALA A 295 -14.90 -8.90 -5.00
N GLN A 296 -15.97 -9.70 -4.85
CA GLN A 296 -16.59 -10.49 -5.92
C GLN A 296 -17.32 -9.64 -6.97
N GLU A 297 -17.71 -8.41 -6.67
CA GLU A 297 -18.25 -7.47 -7.65
C GLU A 297 -17.14 -6.95 -8.59
N ILE A 298 -15.93 -6.79 -8.06
CA ILE A 298 -14.77 -6.28 -8.81
C ILE A 298 -14.19 -7.38 -9.69
N VAL A 299 -13.96 -8.57 -9.10
CA VAL A 299 -13.39 -9.75 -9.76
C VAL A 299 -14.21 -11.00 -9.40
N ASN A 300 -14.32 -11.94 -10.35
CA ASN A 300 -15.03 -13.21 -10.18
C ASN A 300 -14.47 -14.27 -11.15
N ASP A 301 -15.09 -15.46 -11.22
CA ASP A 301 -14.61 -16.54 -12.10
C ASP A 301 -14.67 -16.19 -13.59
N GLN A 302 -15.65 -15.36 -13.99
CA GLN A 302 -15.78 -14.91 -15.38
C GLN A 302 -14.79 -13.79 -15.72
N HIS A 303 -14.40 -12.99 -14.73
CA HIS A 303 -13.50 -11.86 -14.84
C HIS A 303 -12.43 -11.92 -13.75
N PRO A 304 -11.49 -12.88 -13.83
CA PRO A 304 -10.48 -13.08 -12.77
C PRO A 304 -9.38 -12.00 -12.75
N ASN A 305 -9.22 -11.26 -13.85
CA ASN A 305 -8.21 -10.21 -13.96
C ASN A 305 -8.85 -8.84 -14.22
N LEU A 306 -8.22 -7.80 -13.71
CA LEU A 306 -8.62 -6.42 -13.91
C LEU A 306 -8.32 -5.96 -15.33
N ASP A 307 -9.19 -5.10 -15.87
CA ASP A 307 -8.94 -4.42 -17.13
C ASP A 307 -7.82 -3.39 -16.94
N LEU A 308 -6.75 -3.49 -17.74
CA LEU A 308 -5.62 -2.59 -17.65
C LEU A 308 -5.88 -1.24 -18.34
N ASP A 309 -6.76 -1.18 -19.35
CA ASP A 309 -7.06 0.05 -20.09
C ASP A 309 -7.98 0.99 -19.31
N ILE A 310 -8.94 0.44 -18.55
CA ILE A 310 -9.92 1.21 -17.78
C ILE A 310 -9.85 0.90 -16.29
N ASP A 311 -10.29 1.82 -15.46
CA ASP A 311 -10.30 1.59 -14.02
C ASP A 311 -11.38 0.58 -13.58
N PRO A 312 -11.18 -0.10 -12.42
CA PRO A 312 -12.09 -1.15 -11.96
C PRO A 312 -13.53 -0.71 -11.76
N LYS A 313 -13.78 0.55 -11.39
CA LYS A 313 -15.12 1.10 -11.21
C LYS A 313 -15.86 1.25 -12.55
N LEU A 314 -15.15 1.73 -13.57
CA LEU A 314 -15.71 1.81 -14.93
C LEU A 314 -15.93 0.41 -15.51
N SER A 315 -14.98 -0.51 -15.29
CA SER A 315 -15.10 -1.91 -15.72
C SER A 315 -16.35 -2.56 -15.10
N TRP A 316 -16.58 -2.35 -13.80
CA TRP A 316 -17.78 -2.83 -13.12
C TRP A 316 -19.06 -2.23 -13.73
N ALA A 317 -19.10 -0.93 -13.93
CA ALA A 317 -20.29 -0.25 -14.47
C ALA A 317 -20.66 -0.71 -15.88
N LEU A 318 -19.67 -1.00 -16.73
CA LEU A 318 -19.89 -1.52 -18.08
C LEU A 318 -20.39 -2.98 -18.09
N ARG A 319 -20.08 -3.75 -17.06
CA ARG A 319 -20.55 -5.13 -16.89
C ARG A 319 -21.93 -5.24 -16.25
N ASN A 320 -22.41 -4.16 -15.61
CA ASN A 320 -23.67 -4.13 -14.88
C ASN A 320 -24.57 -2.97 -15.40
N PRO A 321 -24.93 -2.96 -16.69
CA PRO A 321 -25.69 -1.86 -17.31
C PRO A 321 -27.08 -1.67 -16.70
N GLU A 322 -27.65 -2.71 -16.09
CA GLU A 322 -28.97 -2.68 -15.44
C GLU A 322 -29.07 -1.69 -14.27
N HIS A 323 -27.95 -1.32 -13.69
CA HIS A 323 -27.89 -0.32 -12.62
C HIS A 323 -27.89 1.12 -13.14
N PHE A 324 -27.79 1.33 -14.44
CA PHE A 324 -27.60 2.64 -15.06
C PHE A 324 -28.68 2.97 -16.11
N PRO A 325 -29.01 4.25 -16.30
CA PRO A 325 -28.47 5.43 -15.63
C PRO A 325 -29.02 5.62 -14.21
N VAL A 326 -28.15 6.04 -13.28
CA VAL A 326 -28.50 6.37 -11.90
C VAL A 326 -29.20 7.75 -11.86
N ASP A 327 -30.40 7.82 -11.32
CA ASP A 327 -31.06 9.09 -11.02
C ASP A 327 -30.43 9.72 -9.78
N ILE A 328 -29.57 10.71 -9.98
CA ILE A 328 -28.84 11.34 -8.89
C ILE A 328 -29.72 12.13 -7.91
N GLN A 329 -30.95 12.48 -8.33
CA GLN A 329 -31.89 13.18 -7.48
C GLN A 329 -32.48 12.27 -6.39
N HIS A 330 -32.72 11.00 -6.72
CA HIS A 330 -33.43 10.07 -5.85
C HIS A 330 -32.61 8.88 -5.35
N ALA A 331 -31.56 8.48 -6.11
CA ALA A 331 -30.75 7.31 -5.78
C ALA A 331 -30.08 7.44 -4.38
N ASP A 332 -29.88 6.32 -3.74
CA ASP A 332 -29.16 6.29 -2.46
C ASP A 332 -27.66 6.64 -2.65
N TYR A 333 -27.01 6.98 -1.55
CA TYR A 333 -25.61 7.38 -1.54
C TYR A 333 -24.68 6.31 -2.10
N ARG A 334 -24.96 5.01 -1.86
CA ARG A 334 -24.12 3.91 -2.30
C ARG A 334 -24.20 3.76 -3.82
N MET A 335 -25.40 3.90 -4.40
CA MET A 335 -25.57 3.88 -5.85
C MET A 335 -24.88 5.07 -6.54
N ILE A 336 -24.97 6.26 -5.96
CA ILE A 336 -24.25 7.44 -6.48
C ILE A 336 -22.73 7.19 -6.45
N LEU A 337 -22.20 6.55 -5.41
CA LEU A 337 -20.78 6.18 -5.32
C LEU A 337 -20.33 5.18 -6.38
N ARG A 338 -21.24 4.34 -6.90
CA ARG A 338 -20.94 3.35 -7.95
C ARG A 338 -20.78 3.97 -9.32
N VAL A 339 -21.23 5.21 -9.52
CA VAL A 339 -21.12 5.92 -10.79
C VAL A 339 -19.65 6.24 -11.13
N PRO A 340 -19.13 5.81 -12.30
CA PRO A 340 -17.81 6.22 -12.77
C PRO A 340 -17.68 7.75 -12.84
N GLY A 341 -16.59 8.30 -12.33
CA GLY A 341 -16.37 9.76 -12.29
C GLY A 341 -16.93 10.48 -11.07
N ILE A 342 -17.67 9.80 -10.17
CA ILE A 342 -18.14 10.37 -8.90
C ILE A 342 -17.32 9.78 -7.74
N GLY A 343 -16.62 10.64 -7.00
CA GLY A 343 -15.88 10.27 -5.80
C GLY A 343 -16.68 10.48 -4.51
N VAL A 344 -16.14 10.01 -3.38
CA VAL A 344 -16.76 10.11 -2.04
C VAL A 344 -17.20 11.54 -1.71
N GLN A 345 -16.33 12.53 -1.94
CA GLN A 345 -16.64 13.93 -1.63
C GLN A 345 -17.74 14.48 -2.55
N SER A 346 -17.68 14.17 -3.84
CA SER A 346 -18.71 14.59 -4.81
C SER A 346 -20.05 13.95 -4.53
N ALA A 347 -20.10 12.66 -4.17
CA ALA A 347 -21.32 11.98 -3.78
C ALA A 347 -21.97 12.61 -2.54
N LYS A 348 -21.15 12.96 -1.51
CA LYS A 348 -21.65 13.68 -0.32
C LYS A 348 -22.26 15.04 -0.68
N LYS A 349 -21.58 15.81 -1.56
CA LYS A 349 -22.08 17.10 -2.04
C LYS A 349 -23.41 16.96 -2.80
N ILE A 350 -23.56 15.94 -3.66
CA ILE A 350 -24.80 15.66 -4.36
C ILE A 350 -25.93 15.41 -3.36
N VAL A 351 -25.72 14.49 -2.42
CA VAL A 351 -26.76 14.12 -1.41
C VAL A 351 -27.16 15.32 -0.53
N GLN A 352 -26.24 16.23 -0.27
CA GLN A 352 -26.55 17.48 0.45
C GLN A 352 -27.31 18.47 -0.44
N ALA A 353 -26.83 18.73 -1.65
CA ALA A 353 -27.38 19.76 -2.53
C ALA A 353 -28.81 19.44 -3.01
N ARG A 354 -29.14 18.17 -3.28
CA ARG A 354 -30.48 17.78 -3.73
C ARG A 354 -31.60 18.06 -2.72
N ARG A 355 -31.24 18.33 -1.45
CA ARG A 355 -32.21 18.73 -0.42
C ARG A 355 -32.76 20.15 -0.64
N PHE A 356 -32.04 20.97 -1.40
CA PHE A 356 -32.37 22.37 -1.62
C PHE A 356 -32.93 22.65 -3.03
N GLY A 357 -32.99 21.63 -3.90
CA GLY A 357 -33.53 21.76 -5.24
C GLY A 357 -33.05 20.65 -6.18
N GLN A 358 -33.42 20.79 -7.44
CA GLN A 358 -33.02 19.86 -8.49
C GLN A 358 -31.54 20.05 -8.84
N ILE A 359 -30.87 18.96 -9.12
CA ILE A 359 -29.45 18.95 -9.52
C ILE A 359 -29.33 19.08 -11.05
N HIS A 360 -28.58 20.09 -11.46
CA HIS A 360 -28.30 20.41 -12.87
C HIS A 360 -26.84 20.06 -13.24
N ILE A 361 -26.59 19.87 -14.55
CA ILE A 361 -25.26 19.48 -15.08
C ILE A 361 -24.14 20.42 -14.63
N ASP A 362 -24.40 21.75 -14.66
CA ASP A 362 -23.39 22.73 -14.27
C ASP A 362 -23.03 22.66 -12.78
N GLN A 363 -24.01 22.33 -11.94
CA GLN A 363 -23.76 22.09 -10.52
C GLN A 363 -22.89 20.85 -10.32
N LEU A 364 -23.12 19.77 -11.07
CA LEU A 364 -22.32 18.55 -11.04
C LEU A 364 -20.85 18.84 -11.36
N LYS A 365 -20.59 19.62 -12.42
CA LYS A 365 -19.23 20.03 -12.80
C LYS A 365 -18.53 20.80 -11.68
N ARG A 366 -19.24 21.75 -11.03
CA ARG A 366 -18.71 22.53 -9.88
C ARG A 366 -18.46 21.69 -8.62
N MET A 367 -19.16 20.56 -8.46
CA MET A 367 -18.95 19.62 -7.36
C MET A 367 -17.68 18.78 -7.52
N GLY A 368 -16.92 18.91 -8.61
CA GLY A 368 -15.69 18.17 -8.87
C GLY A 368 -15.91 16.76 -9.41
N ILE A 369 -17.00 16.56 -10.15
CA ILE A 369 -17.30 15.30 -10.83
C ILE A 369 -16.54 15.26 -12.16
N ALA A 370 -15.95 14.11 -12.48
CA ALA A 370 -15.42 13.85 -13.81
C ALA A 370 -16.59 13.61 -14.81
N TYR A 371 -17.23 14.72 -15.20
CA TYR A 371 -18.50 14.70 -15.93
C TYR A 371 -18.39 13.95 -17.27
N ASN A 372 -17.27 14.05 -17.98
CA ASN A 372 -17.04 13.32 -19.23
C ASN A 372 -17.19 11.79 -19.08
N ARG A 373 -16.97 11.27 -17.87
CA ARG A 373 -17.19 9.85 -17.54
C ARG A 373 -18.59 9.62 -16.99
N ALA A 374 -19.02 10.45 -16.03
CA ALA A 374 -20.27 10.29 -15.32
C ALA A 374 -21.51 10.45 -16.22
N GLN A 375 -21.45 11.30 -17.26
CA GLN A 375 -22.59 11.59 -18.16
C GLN A 375 -23.21 10.36 -18.83
N HIS A 376 -22.47 9.26 -18.97
CA HIS A 376 -22.97 8.02 -19.57
C HIS A 376 -23.78 7.17 -18.57
N PHE A 377 -23.64 7.44 -17.28
CA PHE A 377 -24.14 6.61 -16.18
C PHE A 377 -25.14 7.32 -15.25
N ILE A 378 -25.46 8.59 -15.52
CA ILE A 378 -26.35 9.38 -14.65
C ILE A 378 -27.51 9.98 -15.40
N ARG A 379 -28.57 10.26 -14.64
CA ARG A 379 -29.69 11.11 -15.01
C ARG A 379 -29.83 12.25 -14.00
N CYS A 380 -30.01 13.48 -14.49
CA CYS A 380 -30.27 14.69 -13.70
C CYS A 380 -31.34 15.55 -14.43
N ALA A 381 -31.69 16.70 -13.84
CA ALA A 381 -32.76 17.55 -14.38
C ALA A 381 -32.60 17.92 -15.85
N ASP A 382 -31.38 18.20 -16.29
CA ASP A 382 -31.09 18.62 -17.69
C ASP A 382 -30.81 17.43 -18.63
N THR A 383 -30.92 16.19 -18.16
CA THR A 383 -30.66 15.03 -19.01
C THR A 383 -31.87 14.82 -19.94
N PRO A 384 -31.68 14.75 -21.27
CA PRO A 384 -32.76 14.50 -22.20
C PRO A 384 -33.55 13.22 -21.86
N LYS A 385 -34.88 13.27 -21.89
CA LYS A 385 -35.72 12.12 -21.57
C LYS A 385 -35.50 10.92 -22.52
N PHE A 386 -35.08 11.21 -23.76
CA PHE A 386 -34.75 10.21 -24.77
C PHE A 386 -33.25 10.23 -25.07
N LYS A 387 -32.45 9.70 -24.18
CA LYS A 387 -31.06 9.43 -24.48
C LYS A 387 -30.98 8.04 -25.12
N LYS A 388 -30.43 7.96 -26.33
CA LYS A 388 -30.25 6.69 -27.04
C LYS A 388 -29.36 5.80 -26.13
N GLU A 389 -29.82 4.59 -25.83
CA GLU A 389 -29.04 3.63 -25.08
C GLU A 389 -27.71 3.37 -25.80
N GLN A 390 -26.60 3.66 -25.16
CA GLN A 390 -25.28 3.40 -25.70
C GLN A 390 -24.85 2.01 -25.24
N GLN A 391 -24.37 1.20 -26.16
CA GLN A 391 -23.79 -0.09 -25.80
C GLN A 391 -22.50 0.10 -25.00
N ALA A 392 -22.20 -0.82 -24.08
CA ALA A 392 -21.03 -0.78 -23.20
C ALA A 392 -19.70 -0.53 -23.96
N ASN A 393 -19.54 -1.18 -25.13
CA ASN A 393 -18.36 -1.00 -25.99
C ASN A 393 -18.25 0.43 -26.56
N GLN A 394 -19.36 1.07 -26.90
CA GLN A 394 -19.36 2.46 -27.40
C GLN A 394 -18.96 3.44 -26.28
N ILE A 395 -19.47 3.23 -25.06
CA ILE A 395 -19.11 4.02 -23.89
C ILE A 395 -17.61 3.85 -23.58
N ARG A 396 -17.12 2.60 -23.60
CA ARG A 396 -15.69 2.31 -23.39
C ARG A 396 -14.81 3.04 -24.40
N GLN A 397 -15.10 2.93 -25.68
CA GLN A 397 -14.36 3.60 -26.75
C GLN A 397 -14.38 5.13 -26.61
N HIS A 398 -15.53 5.71 -26.34
CA HIS A 398 -15.67 7.16 -26.16
C HIS A 398 -14.85 7.69 -24.97
N ILE A 399 -14.84 6.96 -23.85
CA ILE A 399 -14.06 7.33 -22.66
C ILE A 399 -12.56 7.20 -22.94
N LEU A 400 -12.12 6.14 -23.61
CA LEU A 400 -10.71 5.95 -23.98
C LEU A 400 -10.23 7.05 -24.92
N GLN A 401 -11.00 7.39 -25.97
CA GLN A 401 -10.67 8.45 -26.91
C GLN A 401 -10.61 9.83 -26.24
N SER A 402 -11.56 10.15 -25.36
CA SER A 402 -11.57 11.40 -24.62
C SER A 402 -10.42 11.52 -23.61
N GLY A 403 -9.88 10.41 -23.16
CA GLY A 403 -8.73 10.33 -22.23
C GLY A 403 -7.37 10.47 -22.91
N GLN A 404 -7.24 10.00 -24.16
CA GLN A 404 -5.95 9.95 -24.87
C GLN A 404 -5.29 11.33 -25.07
N SER A 405 -6.05 12.41 -25.26
CA SER A 405 -5.48 13.76 -25.45
C SER A 405 -4.78 14.32 -24.19
N LYS A 406 -5.13 13.88 -22.99
CA LYS A 406 -4.49 14.29 -21.73
C LYS A 406 -3.42 13.32 -21.26
N TYR A 407 -3.65 12.00 -21.38
CA TYR A 407 -2.75 10.98 -20.87
C TYR A 407 -1.53 10.73 -21.76
N GLN A 408 -1.61 10.94 -23.06
CA GLN A 408 -0.43 10.88 -23.93
C GLN A 408 0.58 12.03 -23.67
N LYS A 409 0.12 13.17 -23.16
CA LYS A 409 1.01 14.24 -22.72
C LYS A 409 1.65 13.99 -21.35
N GLU A 410 1.03 13.19 -20.49
CA GLU A 410 1.52 12.84 -19.15
C GLU A 410 2.36 11.55 -19.11
N LEU A 411 2.22 10.68 -20.11
CA LEU A 411 2.99 9.43 -20.21
C LEU A 411 4.40 9.62 -20.79
N SER A 412 4.72 10.81 -21.32
CA SER A 412 6.02 10.97 -21.98
C SER A 412 7.18 11.40 -21.09
N PRO A 413 7.11 11.94 -19.87
CA PRO A 413 8.31 11.99 -19.01
C PRO A 413 8.14 11.59 -17.54
N GLN A 414 6.95 11.25 -17.05
CA GLN A 414 6.74 10.95 -15.61
C GLN A 414 6.78 9.46 -15.24
N LEU A 415 6.89 8.55 -16.18
CA LEU A 415 7.19 7.14 -15.94
C LEU A 415 8.67 6.84 -15.73
N GLY A 416 9.49 7.86 -15.69
CA GLY A 416 10.83 7.76 -15.14
C GLY A 416 10.80 7.76 -13.62
N PHE A 417 10.24 6.74 -12.98
CA PHE A 417 10.69 6.37 -11.67
C PHE A 417 12.15 5.94 -11.83
N GLY A 418 13.05 6.94 -11.79
CA GLY A 418 14.48 6.67 -11.76
C GLY A 418 14.79 5.89 -10.51
N PHE A 419 15.15 4.64 -10.68
CA PHE A 419 15.75 3.77 -9.70
C PHE A 419 17.16 4.23 -9.35
#